data_3128745a1fa492491a8d1df253b5dfd7
#
_entry.id   3128745a1fa492491a8d1df253b5dfd7
#
_cell.length_a   1.000
_cell.length_b   1.000
_cell.length_c   1.000
_cell.angle_alpha   90.00
_cell.angle_beta   90.00
_cell.angle_gamma   90.00
#
_symmetry.space_group_name_H-M   'P 1'
#
loop_
_entity.id
_entity.type
_entity.pdbx_description
1 polymer ?
#
loop_
_entity_poly.entity_id
_entity_poly.type
_entity_poly.pdbx_seq_one_letter_code
_entity_poly.pdbx_strand_id
1 'polypeptide(L)'
;MKNILTLLFVLFGGYSLHAQDTCYGFLRNDTLTIGNNLVERTFLWNGGNIITYRLTDKSNGKSWKNHSLTPDFRVTKDLPQPSNGSLKVVPVKETKIFPAYLKVEVSFSLEKLDIKRVYRIYDDCPAIACDTYLRGTVNSIFGGREVSAADRKNIEFAEDMKSKEVTAVLDQFHFQGQHWHARSVEFSDVTDWHNNLVFEKEIISYRKLGYRGNLLFAFNGEDNCGIFFLKEAPCSSVQLAYQGKDFLTDFGKFTVTGLGITEKDVTPDRWTKTYGCVLGIYGEDELSRLQALRSYQKNI
;
A
#
# COMPACT_ATOMS: atom_id res chain seq x y z
N MET A 1 -6.70 25.03 75.84
CA MET A 1 -6.49 23.88 74.95
C MET A 1 -7.23 24.12 73.67
N LYS A 2 -6.53 24.50 72.58
CA LYS A 2 -7.13 24.80 71.28
C LYS A 2 -6.75 23.63 70.36
N ASN A 3 -7.78 22.93 69.90
CA ASN A 3 -7.65 21.87 68.89
C ASN A 3 -7.57 22.50 67.49
N ILE A 4 -6.42 22.35 66.87
CA ILE A 4 -6.23 22.72 65.47
C ILE A 4 -6.58 21.48 64.63
N LEU A 5 -7.67 21.60 63.86
CA LEU A 5 -8.13 20.63 62.89
C LEU A 5 -7.40 20.89 61.57
N THR A 6 -6.40 20.07 61.24
CA THR A 6 -5.67 20.18 59.97
C THR A 6 -6.49 19.48 58.88
N LEU A 7 -7.07 20.27 57.96
CA LEU A 7 -7.79 19.78 56.78
C LEU A 7 -6.81 19.39 55.70
N LEU A 8 -6.65 18.08 55.44
CA LEU A 8 -5.82 17.53 54.36
C LEU A 8 -6.59 17.61 53.03
N PHE A 9 -6.24 18.56 52.19
CA PHE A 9 -6.72 18.61 50.79
C PHE A 9 -5.96 17.57 49.97
N VAL A 10 -6.60 16.47 49.63
CA VAL A 10 -6.12 15.52 48.64
C VAL A 10 -6.51 16.04 47.26
N LEU A 11 -5.55 16.60 46.56
CA LEU A 11 -5.67 16.96 45.14
C LEU A 11 -5.71 15.67 44.34
N PHE A 12 -6.89 15.24 43.95
CA PHE A 12 -7.07 14.27 42.86
C PHE A 12 -6.66 14.97 41.57
N GLY A 13 -5.40 14.79 41.17
CA GLY A 13 -4.96 15.07 39.82
C GLY A 13 -5.73 14.17 38.86
N GLY A 14 -6.67 14.75 38.14
CA GLY A 14 -7.37 14.04 37.08
C GLY A 14 -6.34 13.62 36.02
N TYR A 15 -5.97 12.36 36.03
CA TYR A 15 -5.31 11.74 34.88
C TYR A 15 -6.34 11.73 33.77
N SER A 16 -6.18 12.64 32.81
CA SER A 16 -6.79 12.49 31.49
C SER A 16 -6.31 11.16 30.94
N LEU A 17 -7.16 10.14 30.96
CA LEU A 17 -6.98 8.95 30.16
C LEU A 17 -7.01 9.44 28.69
N HIS A 18 -5.85 9.72 28.14
CA HIS A 18 -5.70 9.79 26.70
C HIS A 18 -6.10 8.42 26.19
N ALA A 19 -7.04 8.38 25.27
CA ALA A 19 -7.37 7.19 24.53
C ALA A 19 -6.04 6.57 24.07
N GLN A 20 -5.80 5.33 24.48
CA GLN A 20 -4.56 4.63 24.20
C GLN A 20 -4.52 4.49 22.69
N ASP A 21 -3.50 5.08 22.03
CA ASP A 21 -3.33 4.98 20.59
C ASP A 21 -3.46 3.52 20.17
N THR A 22 -4.49 3.21 19.39
CA THR A 22 -4.77 1.84 18.94
C THR A 22 -3.77 1.37 17.90
N CYS A 23 -3.05 2.34 17.29
CA CYS A 23 -2.03 2.09 16.29
C CYS A 23 -0.69 1.67 16.90
N TYR A 24 -0.03 0.71 16.30
CA TYR A 24 1.27 0.22 16.73
C TYR A 24 2.20 -0.12 15.58
N GLY A 25 3.51 -0.05 15.86
CA GLY A 25 4.57 -0.49 14.95
C GLY A 25 5.81 -0.86 15.75
N PHE A 26 6.32 -2.07 15.58
CA PHE A 26 7.51 -2.54 16.27
C PHE A 26 8.25 -3.62 15.50
N LEU A 27 9.56 -3.68 15.68
CA LEU A 27 10.44 -4.72 15.15
C LEU A 27 10.90 -5.61 16.30
N ARG A 28 10.65 -6.92 16.18
CA ARG A 28 11.10 -7.92 17.14
C ARG A 28 11.51 -9.20 16.41
N ASN A 29 12.69 -9.74 16.69
CA ASN A 29 13.20 -10.98 16.10
C ASN A 29 13.04 -11.00 14.56
N ASP A 30 13.59 -9.98 13.90
CA ASP A 30 13.50 -9.80 12.44
C ASP A 30 12.07 -9.81 11.86
N THR A 31 11.10 -9.48 12.69
CA THR A 31 9.70 -9.37 12.29
C THR A 31 9.20 -7.96 12.61
N LEU A 32 8.85 -7.21 11.58
CA LEU A 32 8.18 -5.93 11.72
C LEU A 32 6.67 -6.18 11.72
N THR A 33 5.99 -5.70 12.75
CA THR A 33 4.53 -5.73 12.86
C THR A 33 4.00 -4.32 12.93
N ILE A 34 3.04 -3.98 12.08
CA ILE A 34 2.35 -2.70 12.07
C ILE A 34 0.84 -2.92 11.98
N GLY A 35 0.06 -2.05 12.58
CA GLY A 35 -1.40 -2.17 12.53
C GLY A 35 -2.12 -1.32 13.55
N ASN A 36 -3.41 -1.59 13.66
CA ASN A 36 -4.33 -1.00 14.63
C ASN A 36 -5.26 -2.08 15.21
N ASN A 37 -6.42 -1.68 15.72
CA ASN A 37 -7.44 -2.61 16.25
C ASN A 37 -8.19 -3.40 15.16
N LEU A 38 -8.13 -3.00 13.88
CA LEU A 38 -8.84 -3.63 12.76
C LEU A 38 -7.92 -4.46 11.86
N VAL A 39 -6.75 -3.93 11.51
CA VAL A 39 -5.85 -4.55 10.54
C VAL A 39 -4.43 -4.66 11.11
N GLU A 40 -3.78 -5.78 10.82
CA GLU A 40 -2.37 -6.00 11.14
C GLU A 40 -1.63 -6.54 9.91
N ARG A 41 -0.48 -5.97 9.61
CA ARG A 41 0.44 -6.45 8.58
C ARG A 41 1.78 -6.79 9.22
N THR A 42 2.22 -8.01 9.03
CA THR A 42 3.48 -8.54 9.57
C THR A 42 4.45 -8.77 8.43
N PHE A 43 5.70 -8.35 8.61
CA PHE A 43 6.76 -8.45 7.60
C PHE A 43 7.98 -9.16 8.15
N LEU A 44 8.67 -9.89 7.29
CA LEU A 44 10.03 -10.32 7.52
C LEU A 44 10.98 -9.14 7.26
N TRP A 45 11.91 -8.90 8.18
CA TRP A 45 12.92 -7.86 8.05
C TRP A 45 14.08 -8.36 7.20
N ASN A 46 14.12 -7.96 5.96
CA ASN A 46 15.21 -8.28 5.06
C ASN A 46 16.08 -7.03 4.87
N GLY A 47 16.90 -6.68 5.87
CA GLY A 47 17.78 -5.50 5.82
C GLY A 47 17.07 -4.18 5.52
N GLY A 48 15.75 -4.09 5.81
CA GLY A 48 14.91 -2.95 5.51
C GLY A 48 14.06 -3.09 4.24
N ASN A 49 14.45 -3.91 3.28
CA ASN A 49 13.59 -4.25 2.13
C ASN A 49 12.62 -5.37 2.53
N ILE A 50 11.59 -5.00 3.25
CA ILE A 50 10.67 -5.88 3.95
C ILE A 50 9.81 -6.73 3.00
N ILE A 51 9.44 -7.90 3.50
CA ILE A 51 8.62 -8.89 2.81
C ILE A 51 7.37 -9.12 3.63
N THR A 52 6.20 -8.84 3.12
CA THR A 52 4.96 -9.19 3.81
C THR A 52 4.94 -10.70 4.08
N TYR A 53 4.76 -11.06 5.34
CA TYR A 53 4.59 -12.43 5.78
C TYR A 53 3.11 -12.78 5.97
N ARG A 54 2.35 -11.87 6.59
CA ARG A 54 0.95 -12.08 6.92
C ARG A 54 0.19 -10.77 6.95
N LEU A 55 -1.06 -10.83 6.51
CA LEU A 55 -2.07 -9.82 6.71
C LEU A 55 -3.20 -10.42 7.55
N THR A 56 -3.67 -9.70 8.56
CA THR A 56 -4.72 -10.16 9.47
C THR A 56 -5.85 -9.14 9.54
N ASP A 57 -7.06 -9.61 9.33
CA ASP A 57 -8.27 -8.93 9.71
C ASP A 57 -8.58 -9.26 11.17
N LYS A 58 -8.39 -8.28 12.04
CA LYS A 58 -8.59 -8.47 13.48
C LYS A 58 -10.05 -8.42 13.90
N SER A 59 -10.93 -7.90 13.03
CA SER A 59 -12.37 -7.82 13.31
C SER A 59 -13.05 -9.18 13.29
N ASN A 60 -12.59 -10.08 12.41
CA ASN A 60 -13.11 -11.44 12.27
C ASN A 60 -12.07 -12.53 12.55
N GLY A 61 -10.83 -12.15 12.86
CA GLY A 61 -9.73 -13.08 13.14
C GLY A 61 -9.15 -13.79 11.91
N LYS A 62 -9.54 -13.41 10.69
CA LYS A 62 -9.06 -14.00 9.47
C LYS A 62 -7.64 -13.53 9.14
N SER A 63 -6.80 -14.45 8.69
CA SER A 63 -5.42 -14.16 8.31
C SER A 63 -5.06 -14.79 6.98
N TRP A 64 -4.35 -14.03 6.16
CA TRP A 64 -3.77 -14.52 4.92
C TRP A 64 -2.25 -14.50 5.03
N LYS A 65 -1.62 -15.65 4.81
CA LYS A 65 -0.16 -15.75 4.71
C LYS A 65 0.27 -15.45 3.28
N ASN A 66 1.33 -14.66 3.15
CA ASN A 66 1.96 -14.45 1.86
C ASN A 66 2.77 -15.69 1.45
N HIS A 67 2.56 -16.15 0.24
CA HIS A 67 3.23 -17.34 -0.30
C HIS A 67 4.55 -17.01 -1.02
N SER A 68 4.88 -15.74 -1.16
CA SER A 68 6.12 -15.27 -1.79
C SER A 68 7.12 -14.78 -0.76
N LEU A 69 8.38 -15.08 -0.95
CA LEU A 69 9.51 -14.53 -0.19
C LEU A 69 10.23 -13.38 -0.93
N THR A 70 9.57 -12.80 -1.94
CA THR A 70 10.12 -11.62 -2.62
C THR A 70 9.73 -10.33 -1.90
N PRO A 71 10.60 -9.32 -1.82
CA PRO A 71 10.30 -8.04 -1.23
C PRO A 71 9.06 -7.39 -1.83
N ASP A 72 8.29 -6.71 -0.99
CA ASP A 72 7.05 -6.04 -1.41
C ASP A 72 7.32 -4.91 -2.41
N PHE A 73 8.45 -4.24 -2.25
CA PHE A 73 8.91 -3.16 -3.12
C PHE A 73 10.15 -3.57 -3.91
N ARG A 74 10.17 -3.21 -5.18
CA ARG A 74 11.36 -3.37 -6.04
C ARG A 74 11.36 -2.36 -7.17
N VAL A 75 12.53 -1.97 -7.61
CA VAL A 75 12.74 -1.05 -8.74
C VAL A 75 13.23 -1.77 -10.00
N THR A 76 13.83 -2.94 -9.83
CA THR A 76 14.40 -3.74 -10.91
C THR A 76 13.99 -5.22 -10.79
N LYS A 77 14.25 -6.02 -11.83
CA LYS A 77 14.08 -7.47 -11.76
C LYS A 77 15.09 -8.12 -10.81
N ASP A 78 16.30 -7.62 -10.84
CA ASP A 78 17.35 -8.06 -9.94
C ASP A 78 16.98 -7.63 -8.52
N LEU A 79 17.29 -8.48 -7.57
CA LEU A 79 17.03 -8.24 -6.15
C LEU A 79 18.37 -8.03 -5.44
N PRO A 80 18.99 -6.83 -5.57
CA PRO A 80 20.23 -6.55 -4.86
C PRO A 80 19.98 -6.64 -3.35
N GLN A 81 21.01 -7.06 -2.62
CA GLN A 81 20.91 -7.18 -1.17
C GLN A 81 20.74 -5.78 -0.56
N PRO A 82 19.75 -5.59 0.31
CA PRO A 82 19.56 -4.32 0.98
C PRO A 82 20.62 -4.10 2.06
N SER A 83 20.94 -2.85 2.30
CA SER A 83 21.86 -2.39 3.34
C SER A 83 21.28 -1.18 4.09
N ASN A 84 21.89 -0.84 5.22
CA ASN A 84 21.53 0.35 6.02
C ASN A 84 20.05 0.38 6.45
N GLY A 85 19.46 -0.80 6.68
CA GLY A 85 18.06 -0.90 7.11
C GLY A 85 17.82 -0.19 8.44
N SER A 86 16.84 0.69 8.50
CA SER A 86 16.45 1.39 9.73
C SER A 86 14.94 1.52 9.86
N LEU A 87 14.46 1.56 11.10
CA LEU A 87 13.06 1.73 11.44
C LEU A 87 12.88 2.95 12.33
N LYS A 88 11.89 3.78 12.00
CA LYS A 88 11.46 4.90 12.85
C LYS A 88 9.95 4.87 12.99
N VAL A 89 9.45 4.88 14.22
CA VAL A 89 8.02 4.89 14.53
C VAL A 89 7.70 6.17 15.28
N VAL A 90 6.77 6.98 14.75
CA VAL A 90 6.46 8.30 15.31
C VAL A 90 4.96 8.57 15.19
N PRO A 91 4.27 8.89 16.30
CA PRO A 91 2.91 9.40 16.22
C PRO A 91 2.90 10.79 15.58
N VAL A 92 2.00 11.01 14.66
CA VAL A 92 1.76 12.31 14.01
C VAL A 92 0.43 12.85 14.51
N LYS A 93 0.46 14.02 15.09
CA LYS A 93 -0.73 14.67 15.63
C LYS A 93 -1.65 15.14 14.50
N GLU A 94 -2.93 15.19 14.78
CA GLU A 94 -3.91 15.80 13.89
C GLU A 94 -3.58 17.27 13.60
N THR A 95 -3.97 17.70 12.43
CA THR A 95 -3.94 19.10 12.00
C THR A 95 -5.36 19.54 11.62
N LYS A 96 -5.55 20.79 11.20
CA LYS A 96 -6.85 21.25 10.69
C LYS A 96 -7.33 20.51 9.42
N ILE A 97 -6.42 19.84 8.71
CA ILE A 97 -6.70 19.22 7.40
C ILE A 97 -6.54 17.70 7.48
N PHE A 98 -5.56 17.21 8.24
CA PHE A 98 -5.23 15.79 8.29
C PHE A 98 -5.46 15.22 9.68
N PRO A 99 -6.08 14.04 9.82
CA PRO A 99 -6.24 13.34 11.09
C PRO A 99 -4.89 12.90 11.67
N ALA A 100 -4.89 12.51 12.93
CA ALA A 100 -3.74 11.87 13.56
C ALA A 100 -3.47 10.49 12.95
N TYR A 101 -2.22 10.07 12.91
CA TYR A 101 -1.83 8.73 12.46
C TYR A 101 -0.48 8.29 13.04
N LEU A 102 -0.25 7.00 13.08
CA LEU A 102 1.08 6.46 13.37
C LEU A 102 1.88 6.39 12.07
N LYS A 103 3.03 7.07 12.04
CA LYS A 103 4.00 6.99 10.95
C LYS A 103 5.04 5.92 11.28
N VAL A 104 5.13 4.91 10.42
CA VAL A 104 6.21 3.91 10.46
C VAL A 104 7.07 4.09 9.22
N GLU A 105 8.30 4.53 9.42
CA GLU A 105 9.27 4.81 8.36
C GLU A 105 10.33 3.71 8.35
N VAL A 106 10.42 3.01 7.23
CA VAL A 106 11.44 1.99 6.94
C VAL A 106 12.34 2.54 5.86
N SER A 107 13.63 2.68 6.16
CA SER A 107 14.63 3.17 5.21
C SER A 107 15.72 2.12 4.99
N PHE A 108 16.21 2.01 3.77
CA PHE A 108 17.27 1.11 3.37
C PHE A 108 17.92 1.58 2.06
N SER A 109 19.03 0.96 1.68
CA SER A 109 19.72 1.26 0.42
C SER A 109 19.82 0.00 -0.43
N LEU A 110 19.60 0.15 -1.73
CA LEU A 110 19.90 -0.86 -2.76
C LEU A 110 21.00 -0.28 -3.65
N GLU A 111 22.24 -0.75 -3.45
CA GLU A 111 23.43 -0.20 -4.10
C GLU A 111 23.57 1.33 -3.90
N LYS A 112 23.35 2.14 -4.96
CA LYS A 112 23.43 3.60 -4.94
C LYS A 112 22.07 4.30 -4.79
N LEU A 113 21.01 3.54 -4.51
CA LEU A 113 19.65 4.03 -4.38
C LEU A 113 19.19 3.91 -2.92
N ASP A 114 18.95 5.04 -2.28
CA ASP A 114 18.29 5.10 -0.98
C ASP A 114 16.78 5.04 -1.17
N ILE A 115 16.12 4.24 -0.36
CA ILE A 115 14.68 4.02 -0.39
C ILE A 115 14.12 4.30 1.00
N LYS A 116 13.00 4.98 1.02
CA LYS A 116 12.25 5.25 2.25
C LYS A 116 10.79 4.93 2.02
N ARG A 117 10.26 3.95 2.76
CA ARG A 117 8.84 3.59 2.77
C ARG A 117 8.20 4.11 4.05
N VAL A 118 7.15 4.89 3.90
CA VAL A 118 6.43 5.55 4.99
C VAL A 118 5.03 4.99 5.07
N TYR A 119 4.78 4.15 6.07
CA TYR A 119 3.46 3.62 6.35
C TYR A 119 2.68 4.59 7.22
N ARG A 120 1.42 4.82 6.85
CA ARG A 120 0.44 5.62 7.61
C ARG A 120 -0.63 4.67 8.12
N ILE A 121 -0.77 4.60 9.44
CA ILE A 121 -1.76 3.77 10.12
C ILE A 121 -2.69 4.70 10.89
N TYR A 122 -3.96 4.70 10.54
CA TYR A 122 -5.00 5.51 11.15
C TYR A 122 -5.81 4.66 12.14
N ASP A 123 -6.30 5.29 13.21
CA ASP A 123 -7.25 4.65 14.10
C ASP A 123 -8.53 4.29 13.35
N ASP A 124 -9.16 3.17 13.71
CA ASP A 124 -10.43 2.71 13.14
C ASP A 124 -10.48 2.64 11.60
N CYS A 125 -9.31 2.52 10.95
CA CYS A 125 -9.20 2.36 9.52
C CYS A 125 -8.72 0.93 9.16
N PRO A 126 -9.48 0.15 8.38
CA PRO A 126 -9.11 -1.22 8.01
C PRO A 126 -8.06 -1.25 6.88
N ALA A 127 -7.23 -0.22 6.75
CA ALA A 127 -6.24 -0.10 5.70
C ALA A 127 -4.94 0.56 6.19
N ILE A 128 -3.85 0.17 5.55
CA ILE A 128 -2.51 0.70 5.80
C ILE A 128 -2.01 1.30 4.49
N ALA A 129 -1.72 2.60 4.50
CA ALA A 129 -1.16 3.32 3.35
C ALA A 129 0.38 3.31 3.39
N CYS A 130 1.01 3.31 2.23
CA CYS A 130 2.45 3.36 2.07
C CYS A 130 2.85 4.37 1.00
N ASP A 131 3.55 5.42 1.39
CA ASP A 131 4.28 6.31 0.49
C ASP A 131 5.71 5.83 0.34
N THR A 132 6.24 5.86 -0.89
CA THR A 132 7.64 5.48 -1.15
C THR A 132 8.40 6.67 -1.72
N TYR A 133 9.63 6.85 -1.27
CA TYR A 133 10.53 7.92 -1.68
C TYR A 133 11.85 7.30 -2.12
N LEU A 134 12.40 7.83 -3.21
CA LEU A 134 13.67 7.42 -3.77
C LEU A 134 14.66 8.58 -3.81
N ARG A 135 15.93 8.28 -3.55
CA ARG A 135 17.03 9.24 -3.66
C ARG A 135 18.30 8.51 -4.06
N GLY A 136 19.06 9.05 -4.98
CA GLY A 136 20.31 8.42 -5.42
C GLY A 136 20.44 8.34 -6.93
N THR A 137 21.05 7.26 -7.40
CA THR A 137 21.26 6.98 -8.83
C THR A 137 20.68 5.62 -9.18
N VAL A 138 19.98 5.58 -10.30
CA VAL A 138 19.36 4.36 -10.83
C VAL A 138 19.88 4.11 -12.24
N ASN A 139 20.32 2.88 -12.48
CA ASN A 139 20.85 2.45 -13.78
C ASN A 139 19.84 1.66 -14.61
N SER A 140 18.58 1.56 -14.15
CA SER A 140 17.54 0.76 -14.79
C SER A 140 16.26 1.56 -15.03
N ILE A 141 15.54 1.19 -16.05
CA ILE A 141 14.26 1.81 -16.40
C ILE A 141 13.17 1.24 -15.47
N PHE A 142 12.44 2.09 -14.76
CA PHE A 142 11.38 1.70 -13.83
C PHE A 142 10.10 1.28 -14.52
N GLY A 143 9.80 1.91 -15.62
CA GLY A 143 8.55 1.72 -16.33
C GLY A 143 8.77 1.19 -17.73
N GLY A 144 7.69 0.82 -18.37
CA GLY A 144 7.70 0.49 -19.78
C GLY A 144 8.20 1.67 -20.62
N ARG A 145 8.74 1.36 -21.76
CA ARG A 145 9.17 2.29 -22.80
C ARG A 145 8.14 3.41 -23.01
N GLU A 146 8.57 4.65 -23.20
CA GLU A 146 7.72 5.71 -23.67
C GLU A 146 6.95 5.24 -24.91
N VAL A 147 5.64 5.28 -24.83
CA VAL A 147 4.78 4.80 -25.90
C VAL A 147 4.28 6.01 -26.65
N SER A 148 4.47 6.04 -27.96
CA SER A 148 3.95 7.12 -28.79
C SER A 148 2.42 7.20 -28.70
N ALA A 149 1.84 8.37 -28.98
CA ALA A 149 0.39 8.54 -29.00
C ALA A 149 -0.33 7.58 -29.96
N ALA A 150 0.35 7.16 -31.04
CA ALA A 150 -0.16 6.17 -31.99
C ALA A 150 -0.21 4.74 -31.38
N ASP A 151 0.76 4.41 -30.53
CA ASP A 151 0.80 3.11 -29.88
C ASP A 151 -0.20 2.99 -28.71
N ARG A 152 -0.69 4.10 -28.18
CA ARG A 152 -1.69 4.09 -27.07
C ARG A 152 -2.97 3.35 -27.47
N LYS A 153 -3.47 3.58 -28.69
CA LYS A 153 -4.67 2.90 -29.20
C LYS A 153 -4.46 1.41 -29.38
N ASN A 154 -3.26 0.99 -29.73
CA ASN A 154 -2.94 -0.43 -29.93
C ASN A 154 -2.69 -1.18 -28.62
N ILE A 155 -2.31 -0.50 -27.55
CA ILE A 155 -2.08 -1.11 -26.23
C ILE A 155 -3.38 -1.55 -25.56
N GLU A 156 -4.50 -0.90 -25.85
CA GLU A 156 -5.80 -1.31 -25.31
C GLU A 156 -6.22 -2.72 -25.75
N PHE A 157 -5.77 -3.14 -26.92
CA PHE A 157 -6.11 -4.45 -27.51
C PHE A 157 -4.96 -5.47 -27.48
N ALA A 158 -3.74 -5.04 -27.17
CA ALA A 158 -2.63 -5.97 -27.11
C ALA A 158 -2.69 -6.79 -25.80
N GLU A 159 -3.29 -7.97 -25.86
CA GLU A 159 -3.13 -9.03 -24.84
C GLU A 159 -1.66 -9.45 -24.67
N ASP A 160 -0.77 -8.89 -25.45
CA ASP A 160 0.63 -9.27 -25.53
C ASP A 160 1.47 -8.55 -24.46
N MET A 161 1.27 -9.00 -23.22
CA MET A 161 2.12 -8.62 -22.07
C MET A 161 3.55 -9.17 -22.17
N LYS A 162 3.86 -9.94 -23.23
CA LYS A 162 5.17 -10.61 -23.36
C LYS A 162 6.33 -9.65 -23.59
N SER A 163 6.10 -8.44 -24.10
CA SER A 163 7.17 -7.54 -24.50
C SER A 163 7.54 -6.45 -23.49
N LYS A 164 6.72 -6.21 -22.45
CA LYS A 164 6.93 -5.12 -21.49
C LYS A 164 6.79 -5.62 -20.06
N GLU A 165 7.82 -6.31 -19.58
CA GLU A 165 7.87 -6.67 -18.18
C GLU A 165 8.01 -5.42 -17.33
N VAL A 166 6.99 -5.18 -16.50
CA VAL A 166 7.07 -4.17 -15.46
C VAL A 166 8.12 -4.60 -14.46
N THR A 167 9.16 -3.81 -14.31
CA THR A 167 10.25 -4.11 -13.38
C THR A 167 9.97 -3.57 -11.99
N ALA A 168 9.37 -2.38 -11.92
CA ALA A 168 9.10 -1.69 -10.65
C ALA A 168 7.76 -2.08 -10.04
N VAL A 169 7.78 -2.41 -8.76
CA VAL A 169 6.64 -2.83 -7.95
C VAL A 169 6.53 -1.94 -6.74
N LEU A 170 5.34 -1.36 -6.51
CA LEU A 170 5.04 -0.55 -5.33
C LEU A 170 4.69 -1.42 -4.12
N ASP A 171 3.89 -2.46 -4.35
CA ASP A 171 3.48 -3.42 -3.33
C ASP A 171 3.00 -4.72 -3.97
N GLN A 172 3.02 -5.81 -3.24
CA GLN A 172 2.53 -7.10 -3.72
C GLN A 172 2.08 -7.99 -2.58
N PHE A 173 1.15 -8.89 -2.91
CA PHE A 173 0.73 -9.96 -2.02
C PHE A 173 0.45 -11.22 -2.85
N HIS A 174 0.86 -12.38 -2.35
CA HIS A 174 0.63 -13.66 -3.00
C HIS A 174 -0.14 -14.58 -2.06
N PHE A 175 -1.41 -14.78 -2.36
CA PHE A 175 -2.28 -15.66 -1.62
C PHE A 175 -2.01 -17.13 -1.96
N GLN A 176 -2.28 -18.00 -1.00
CA GLN A 176 -2.31 -19.43 -1.24
C GLN A 176 -3.68 -19.83 -1.79
N GLY A 177 -3.69 -20.76 -2.77
CA GLY A 177 -4.91 -21.30 -3.37
C GLY A 177 -5.22 -20.75 -4.76
N GLN A 178 -6.19 -21.35 -5.44
CA GLN A 178 -6.50 -21.11 -6.85
C GLN A 178 -7.79 -20.33 -7.10
N HIS A 179 -8.60 -20.10 -6.06
CA HIS A 179 -9.94 -19.52 -6.19
C HIS A 179 -9.99 -18.01 -5.91
N TRP A 180 -8.89 -17.33 -6.18
CA TRP A 180 -8.81 -15.88 -5.98
C TRP A 180 -9.36 -15.14 -7.18
N HIS A 181 -10.30 -14.24 -6.92
CA HIS A 181 -10.86 -13.30 -7.87
C HIS A 181 -10.15 -11.97 -7.80
N ALA A 182 -10.05 -11.30 -8.92
CA ALA A 182 -9.59 -9.92 -9.05
C ALA A 182 -10.72 -9.09 -9.64
N ARG A 183 -11.18 -8.06 -8.94
CA ARG A 183 -12.08 -7.04 -9.47
C ARG A 183 -11.32 -5.73 -9.54
N SER A 184 -10.99 -5.28 -10.74
CA SER A 184 -10.37 -3.98 -10.97
C SER A 184 -11.42 -2.92 -11.21
N VAL A 185 -11.17 -1.71 -10.69
CA VAL A 185 -11.99 -0.52 -10.92
C VAL A 185 -11.11 0.54 -11.57
N GLU A 186 -11.44 0.92 -12.78
CA GLU A 186 -10.79 1.99 -13.52
C GLU A 186 -11.69 3.22 -13.53
N PHE A 187 -11.18 4.34 -13.02
CA PHE A 187 -11.86 5.63 -13.12
C PHE A 187 -11.46 6.28 -14.43
N SER A 188 -12.45 6.62 -15.25
CA SER A 188 -12.24 7.37 -16.49
C SER A 188 -12.12 8.87 -16.21
N ASP A 189 -11.43 9.59 -17.11
CA ASP A 189 -11.35 11.03 -17.02
C ASP A 189 -12.74 11.65 -17.27
N VAL A 190 -13.03 12.73 -16.56
CA VAL A 190 -14.30 13.48 -16.65
C VAL A 190 -14.56 14.08 -18.05
N THR A 191 -13.51 14.22 -18.83
CA THR A 191 -13.58 14.69 -20.24
C THR A 191 -13.93 13.57 -21.23
N ASP A 192 -14.12 12.35 -20.73
CA ASP A 192 -14.45 11.22 -21.57
C ASP A 192 -15.86 11.40 -22.17
N TRP A 193 -15.95 11.27 -23.48
CA TRP A 193 -17.17 11.38 -24.26
C TRP A 193 -18.19 10.26 -23.95
N HIS A 194 -17.75 9.24 -23.27
CA HIS A 194 -18.57 8.14 -22.82
C HIS A 194 -18.94 8.38 -21.36
N ASN A 195 -20.17 8.57 -21.06
CA ASN A 195 -20.71 8.78 -19.71
C ASN A 195 -20.37 7.69 -18.67
N ASN A 196 -19.47 6.79 -18.99
CA ASN A 196 -18.98 5.73 -18.11
C ASN A 196 -17.76 6.21 -17.34
N LEU A 197 -17.99 6.77 -16.18
CA LEU A 197 -16.93 7.26 -15.29
C LEU A 197 -16.17 6.13 -14.59
N VAL A 198 -16.70 4.91 -14.61
CA VAL A 198 -16.14 3.76 -13.91
C VAL A 198 -16.23 2.52 -14.78
N PHE A 199 -15.10 1.84 -14.95
CA PHE A 199 -15.01 0.54 -15.60
C PHE A 199 -14.67 -0.52 -14.56
N GLU A 200 -15.49 -1.56 -14.43
CA GLU A 200 -15.23 -2.70 -13.57
C GLU A 200 -14.96 -3.95 -14.41
N LYS A 201 -13.94 -4.70 -13.99
CA LYS A 201 -13.62 -6.01 -14.59
C LYS A 201 -13.31 -7.00 -13.50
N GLU A 202 -14.04 -8.12 -13.50
CA GLU A 202 -13.83 -9.22 -12.56
C GLU A 202 -13.40 -10.49 -13.29
N ILE A 203 -12.35 -11.13 -12.81
CA ILE A 203 -11.81 -12.38 -13.36
C ILE A 203 -11.21 -13.22 -12.23
N ILE A 204 -11.31 -14.55 -12.34
CA ILE A 204 -10.55 -15.49 -11.50
C ILE A 204 -9.05 -15.37 -11.84
N SER A 205 -8.21 -15.26 -10.83
CA SER A 205 -6.75 -15.13 -10.99
C SER A 205 -6.08 -16.49 -11.31
N TYR A 206 -6.36 -17.05 -12.47
CA TYR A 206 -5.81 -18.34 -12.93
C TYR A 206 -4.71 -18.20 -13.99
N ARG A 207 -4.39 -16.98 -14.40
CA ARG A 207 -3.32 -16.69 -15.36
C ARG A 207 -2.79 -15.27 -15.17
N LYS A 208 -1.66 -14.99 -15.80
CA LYS A 208 -1.09 -13.64 -15.77
C LYS A 208 -1.97 -12.68 -16.56
N LEU A 209 -2.51 -11.68 -15.88
CA LEU A 209 -3.35 -10.62 -16.43
C LEU A 209 -2.91 -9.27 -15.90
N GLY A 210 -3.12 -8.24 -16.71
CA GLY A 210 -2.87 -6.85 -16.32
C GLY A 210 -4.15 -6.03 -16.37
N TYR A 211 -4.33 -5.19 -15.34
CA TYR A 211 -5.46 -4.28 -15.22
C TYR A 211 -4.98 -2.84 -15.15
N ARG A 212 -5.75 -1.93 -15.75
CA ARG A 212 -5.66 -0.51 -15.47
C ARG A 212 -6.59 -0.16 -14.33
N GLY A 213 -6.38 0.99 -13.73
CA GLY A 213 -7.25 1.54 -12.69
C GLY A 213 -6.50 1.83 -11.40
N ASN A 214 -7.19 2.49 -10.50
CA ASN A 214 -6.64 2.89 -9.22
C ASN A 214 -6.96 1.90 -8.10
N LEU A 215 -7.95 1.03 -8.31
CA LEU A 215 -8.49 0.15 -7.28
C LEU A 215 -8.59 -1.29 -7.79
N LEU A 216 -8.12 -2.22 -6.97
CA LEU A 216 -8.23 -3.65 -7.19
C LEU A 216 -8.71 -4.32 -5.92
N PHE A 217 -9.79 -5.09 -6.02
CA PHE A 217 -10.25 -5.99 -4.98
C PHE A 217 -9.77 -7.40 -5.29
N ALA A 218 -9.23 -8.07 -4.29
CA ALA A 218 -8.88 -9.48 -4.33
C ALA A 218 -9.67 -10.23 -3.27
N PHE A 219 -10.39 -11.26 -3.64
CA PHE A 219 -11.22 -12.04 -2.74
C PHE A 219 -11.25 -13.52 -3.13
N ASN A 220 -11.49 -14.36 -2.15
CA ASN A 220 -11.74 -15.76 -2.37
C ASN A 220 -13.24 -15.96 -2.64
N GLY A 221 -13.58 -16.64 -3.72
CA GLY A 221 -14.97 -16.90 -4.09
C GLY A 221 -15.76 -17.72 -3.07
N GLU A 222 -15.08 -18.41 -2.15
CA GLU A 222 -15.76 -19.18 -1.09
C GLU A 222 -16.18 -18.31 0.09
N ASP A 223 -15.38 -17.30 0.44
CA ASP A 223 -15.54 -16.52 1.67
C ASP A 223 -16.02 -15.08 1.44
N ASN A 224 -15.99 -14.58 0.20
CA ASN A 224 -16.27 -13.20 -0.22
C ASN A 224 -15.49 -12.10 0.48
N CYS A 225 -14.83 -12.37 1.61
CA CYS A 225 -13.95 -11.42 2.28
C CYS A 225 -12.58 -11.38 1.59
N GLY A 226 -11.91 -10.25 1.67
CA GLY A 226 -10.66 -10.10 0.96
C GLY A 226 -9.90 -8.84 1.29
N ILE A 227 -9.07 -8.47 0.36
CA ILE A 227 -8.25 -7.27 0.46
C ILE A 227 -8.51 -6.35 -0.73
N PHE A 228 -8.21 -5.07 -0.53
CA PHE A 228 -8.14 -4.14 -1.65
C PHE A 228 -6.76 -3.49 -1.71
N PHE A 229 -6.36 -3.21 -2.94
CA PHE A 229 -5.23 -2.34 -3.24
C PHE A 229 -5.77 -1.06 -3.86
N LEU A 230 -5.41 0.08 -3.28
CA LEU A 230 -5.66 1.39 -3.87
C LEU A 230 -4.31 1.99 -4.26
N LYS A 231 -4.11 2.27 -5.53
CA LYS A 231 -2.96 3.02 -6.03
C LYS A 231 -3.29 4.51 -6.00
N GLU A 232 -2.59 5.27 -5.17
CA GLU A 232 -2.75 6.72 -5.06
C GLU A 232 -2.05 7.40 -6.23
N ALA A 233 -2.68 7.35 -7.39
CA ALA A 233 -2.18 7.87 -8.66
C ALA A 233 -3.32 8.58 -9.41
N PRO A 234 -3.02 9.45 -10.38
CA PRO A 234 -4.01 9.90 -11.34
C PRO A 234 -4.65 8.73 -12.08
N CYS A 235 -5.78 8.94 -12.74
CA CYS A 235 -6.38 7.90 -13.56
C CYS A 235 -5.40 7.45 -14.67
N SER A 236 -5.53 6.20 -15.10
CA SER A 236 -4.56 5.55 -15.99
C SER A 236 -4.29 6.30 -17.29
N SER A 237 -5.29 7.03 -17.78
CA SER A 237 -5.18 7.81 -19.03
C SER A 237 -4.24 9.01 -18.94
N VAL A 238 -4.01 9.55 -17.74
CA VAL A 238 -3.16 10.73 -17.52
C VAL A 238 -1.85 10.43 -16.79
N GLN A 239 -1.53 9.18 -16.57
CA GLN A 239 -0.23 8.76 -15.99
C GLN A 239 0.88 8.86 -17.02
N LEU A 240 1.52 10.03 -17.15
CA LEU A 240 2.50 10.31 -18.19
C LEU A 240 3.82 9.54 -18.02
N ALA A 241 4.24 9.34 -16.79
CA ALA A 241 5.49 8.63 -16.48
C ALA A 241 5.37 7.10 -16.55
N TYR A 242 4.17 6.58 -16.52
CA TYR A 242 3.91 5.15 -16.60
C TYR A 242 2.61 4.88 -17.34
N GLN A 243 2.72 4.25 -18.49
CA GLN A 243 1.58 3.92 -19.37
C GLN A 243 1.27 2.41 -19.40
N GLY A 244 1.80 1.67 -18.46
CA GLY A 244 1.57 0.23 -18.32
C GLY A 244 0.26 -0.10 -17.62
N LYS A 245 0.18 -1.32 -17.13
CA LYS A 245 -0.92 -1.77 -16.27
C LYS A 245 -0.63 -1.37 -14.83
N ASP A 246 -1.65 -0.95 -14.10
CA ASP A 246 -1.53 -0.54 -12.70
C ASP A 246 -1.45 -1.74 -11.77
N PHE A 247 -2.13 -2.82 -12.13
CA PHE A 247 -2.15 -4.07 -11.38
C PHE A 247 -1.83 -5.26 -12.28
N LEU A 248 -1.10 -6.22 -11.71
CA LEU A 248 -0.87 -7.53 -12.33
C LEU A 248 -1.38 -8.61 -11.41
N THR A 249 -2.05 -9.61 -11.98
CA THR A 249 -2.46 -10.83 -11.28
C THR A 249 -1.83 -12.04 -11.92
N ASP A 250 -1.47 -13.04 -11.11
CA ASP A 250 -0.89 -14.28 -11.59
C ASP A 250 -1.08 -15.36 -10.52
N PHE A 251 -2.02 -16.31 -10.72
CA PHE A 251 -2.29 -17.42 -9.80
C PHE A 251 -2.36 -17.01 -8.31
N GLY A 252 -3.21 -16.03 -8.00
CA GLY A 252 -3.37 -15.52 -6.63
C GLY A 252 -2.28 -14.53 -6.19
N LYS A 253 -1.31 -14.22 -7.04
CA LYS A 253 -0.37 -13.13 -6.83
C LYS A 253 -0.97 -11.83 -7.37
N PHE A 254 -0.99 -10.82 -6.54
CA PHE A 254 -1.44 -9.47 -6.85
C PHE A 254 -0.29 -8.49 -6.68
N THR A 255 -0.05 -7.68 -7.69
CA THR A 255 1.08 -6.77 -7.75
C THR A 255 0.61 -5.38 -8.17
N VAL A 256 1.00 -4.36 -7.43
CA VAL A 256 0.78 -2.94 -7.77
C VAL A 256 2.03 -2.40 -8.44
N THR A 257 1.90 -1.83 -9.62
CA THR A 257 3.01 -1.44 -10.48
C THR A 257 2.96 0.03 -10.87
N GLY A 258 4.06 0.54 -11.42
CA GLY A 258 4.18 1.92 -11.89
C GLY A 258 4.45 2.90 -10.75
N LEU A 259 5.67 3.43 -10.72
CA LEU A 259 6.11 4.35 -9.66
C LEU A 259 5.60 5.78 -9.85
N GLY A 260 5.13 6.16 -11.05
CA GLY A 260 4.71 7.52 -11.37
C GLY A 260 5.86 8.51 -11.58
N ILE A 261 7.08 8.01 -11.58
CA ILE A 261 8.32 8.75 -11.85
C ILE A 261 9.20 7.95 -12.81
N THR A 262 10.11 8.62 -13.45
CA THR A 262 11.15 7.99 -14.27
C THR A 262 12.48 7.93 -13.50
N GLU A 263 13.45 7.18 -14.01
CA GLU A 263 14.79 7.14 -13.45
C GLU A 263 15.49 8.50 -13.47
N LYS A 264 15.10 9.39 -14.39
CA LYS A 264 15.64 10.77 -14.50
C LYS A 264 15.17 11.69 -13.37
N ASP A 265 14.04 11.36 -12.74
CA ASP A 265 13.48 12.12 -11.63
C ASP A 265 14.17 11.82 -10.30
N VAL A 266 14.94 10.72 -10.25
CA VAL A 266 15.67 10.30 -9.05
C VAL A 266 17.07 10.89 -9.07
N THR A 267 17.37 11.73 -8.08
CA THR A 267 18.66 12.41 -7.95
C THR A 267 19.25 12.22 -6.56
N PRO A 268 20.57 12.33 -6.39
CA PRO A 268 21.22 12.23 -5.07
C PRO A 268 20.84 13.33 -4.08
N ASP A 269 20.40 14.48 -4.58
CA ASP A 269 20.26 15.70 -3.77
C ASP A 269 18.92 15.76 -3.02
N ARG A 270 17.88 15.07 -3.51
CA ARG A 270 16.54 15.17 -2.95
C ARG A 270 15.79 13.84 -2.98
N TRP A 271 14.85 13.73 -2.04
CA TRP A 271 13.88 12.64 -2.04
C TRP A 271 12.78 12.92 -3.08
N THR A 272 12.57 11.98 -3.98
CA THR A 272 11.48 12.01 -4.96
C THR A 272 10.40 11.03 -4.53
N LYS A 273 9.17 11.52 -4.38
CA LYS A 273 8.01 10.70 -4.01
C LYS A 273 7.50 9.95 -5.24
N THR A 274 7.23 8.66 -5.08
CA THR A 274 6.51 7.84 -6.07
C THR A 274 5.00 7.93 -5.85
N TYR A 275 4.19 7.24 -6.66
CA TYR A 275 2.81 6.99 -6.29
C TYR A 275 2.73 6.21 -4.97
N GLY A 276 1.67 6.45 -4.20
CA GLY A 276 1.36 5.71 -2.99
C GLY A 276 0.59 4.42 -3.29
N CYS A 277 0.58 3.52 -2.33
CA CYS A 277 -0.23 2.32 -2.35
C CYS A 277 -0.88 2.08 -1.00
N VAL A 278 -2.14 1.70 -1.01
CA VAL A 278 -2.90 1.33 0.17
C VAL A 278 -3.27 -0.13 0.09
N LEU A 279 -3.05 -0.87 1.15
CA LEU A 279 -3.53 -2.23 1.32
C LEU A 279 -4.54 -2.23 2.46
N GLY A 280 -5.77 -2.61 2.16
CA GLY A 280 -6.85 -2.70 3.13
C GLY A 280 -7.56 -4.04 3.09
N ILE A 281 -8.35 -4.30 4.12
CA ILE A 281 -9.16 -5.50 4.31
C ILE A 281 -10.64 -5.14 4.30
N TYR A 282 -11.49 -6.09 3.94
CA TYR A 282 -12.94 -5.93 3.98
C TYR A 282 -13.66 -7.25 4.28
N GLY A 283 -14.87 -7.15 4.80
CA GLY A 283 -15.71 -8.30 5.14
C GLY A 283 -16.41 -8.93 3.93
N GLU A 284 -17.43 -9.73 4.20
CA GLU A 284 -18.00 -10.68 3.24
C GLU A 284 -18.93 -10.07 2.20
N ASP A 285 -19.45 -8.86 2.42
CA ASP A 285 -20.43 -8.25 1.52
C ASP A 285 -19.89 -7.03 0.77
N GLU A 286 -20.63 -6.63 -0.26
CA GLU A 286 -20.30 -5.47 -1.06
C GLU A 286 -20.31 -4.16 -0.25
N LEU A 287 -21.21 -4.05 0.70
CA LEU A 287 -21.30 -2.87 1.56
C LEU A 287 -20.05 -2.73 2.44
N SER A 288 -19.59 -3.83 3.04
CA SER A 288 -18.36 -3.83 3.86
C SER A 288 -17.14 -3.45 3.06
N ARG A 289 -17.06 -3.89 1.81
CA ARG A 289 -15.99 -3.52 0.86
C ARG A 289 -15.97 -2.02 0.59
N LEU A 290 -17.13 -1.43 0.28
CA LEU A 290 -17.25 0.01 0.05
C LEU A 290 -17.02 0.82 1.34
N GLN A 291 -17.47 0.33 2.48
CA GLN A 291 -17.23 0.97 3.77
C GLN A 291 -15.77 0.98 4.16
N ALA A 292 -15.04 -0.12 3.92
CA ALA A 292 -13.60 -0.21 4.17
C ALA A 292 -12.82 0.82 3.35
N LEU A 293 -13.12 0.92 2.05
CA LEU A 293 -12.51 1.94 1.17
C LEU A 293 -12.86 3.35 1.64
N ARG A 294 -14.12 3.61 1.97
CA ARG A 294 -14.59 4.92 2.44
C ARG A 294 -13.97 5.31 3.78
N SER A 295 -13.74 4.33 4.68
CA SER A 295 -13.03 4.58 5.94
C SER A 295 -11.62 5.10 5.71
N TYR A 296 -10.92 4.55 4.72
CA TYR A 296 -9.62 5.09 4.32
C TYR A 296 -9.75 6.50 3.71
N GLN A 297 -10.66 6.70 2.77
CA GLN A 297 -10.84 7.99 2.08
C GLN A 297 -11.18 9.16 3.01
N LYS A 298 -11.77 8.90 4.16
CA LYS A 298 -12.03 9.95 5.18
C LYS A 298 -10.76 10.47 5.87
N ASN A 299 -9.64 9.78 5.73
CA ASN A 299 -8.38 10.10 6.39
C ASN A 299 -7.36 10.81 5.48
N ILE A 300 -7.74 11.13 4.24
CA ILE A 300 -6.88 11.79 3.26
C ILE A 300 -7.45 13.11 2.76
#